data_4c90724db50760e32fa239863db9d934
#
_entry.id   4c90724db50760e32fa239863db9d934
#
_cell.length_a   1.000
_cell.length_b   1.000
_cell.length_c   1.000
_cell.angle_alpha   90.00
_cell.angle_beta   90.00
_cell.angle_gamma   90.00
#
_symmetry.space_group_name_H-M   'P 1'
#
loop_
_entity.id
_entity.type
_entity.pdbx_description
1 polymer ?
#
loop_
_entity_poly.entity_id
_entity_poly.type
_entity_poly.pdbx_seq_one_letter_code
_entity_poly.pdbx_strand_id
1 'polypeptide(L)'
;QSEYYGSAPAAGLVDVRIGTDVGAGPFENYLLEQEFYESAMNGLQWIIDHKDDAWPGVDEEWFGIDIISLSWGITSHEDGGSDGSDMHSRILDEAMQAGVVVSNAAGNSGEDNDGLSGMSASSLSITVASTDDQNTVNRTDDTIAGYSSRGPRKDNGDGNPVNELIPEISAPGSNIVQAEGCVSSGGCNNFLGGDASQNSYTGRGSGTSYATPAVSGVVALVIEANSNLTPLQIKEVLKHTSELRGEPSAPDVDPYWNREFGYGMVDALKAVELAIFLRESGQTESIDHTLQSHGLNFSQSEIINITGHAWGQAGPVERVEFRIDGGEWKDATYSDTPSEIGALTPFLW
;
A
#
# COMPACT_ATOMS: atom_id res chain seq x y z
N GLN A 1 16.35 6.45 -25.97
CA GLN A 1 16.16 6.30 -24.52
C GLN A 1 14.93 7.09 -24.12
N SER A 2 14.04 6.51 -23.33
CA SER A 2 12.88 7.22 -22.80
C SER A 2 13.36 8.33 -21.86
N GLU A 3 12.71 9.48 -21.92
CA GLU A 3 12.91 10.58 -20.95
C GLU A 3 12.22 10.27 -19.61
N TYR A 4 11.28 9.32 -19.60
CA TYR A 4 10.46 8.95 -18.46
C TYR A 4 10.75 7.53 -18.00
N TYR A 5 10.83 7.35 -16.70
CA TYR A 5 11.06 6.05 -16.04
C TYR A 5 10.00 5.84 -14.97
N GLY A 6 9.63 4.58 -14.74
CA GLY A 6 8.85 4.18 -13.58
C GLY A 6 9.67 4.19 -12.29
N SER A 7 9.03 4.00 -11.15
CA SER A 7 9.68 3.95 -9.82
C SER A 7 10.69 2.79 -9.72
N ALA A 8 10.43 1.66 -10.38
CA ALA A 8 11.31 0.50 -10.45
C ALA A 8 11.47 0.04 -11.91
N PRO A 9 12.34 0.70 -12.71
CA PRO A 9 12.40 0.49 -14.16
C PRO A 9 12.96 -0.87 -14.58
N ALA A 10 13.60 -1.62 -13.69
CA ALA A 10 14.13 -2.96 -13.93
C ALA A 10 13.22 -4.09 -13.41
N ALA A 11 12.11 -3.78 -12.74
CA ALA A 11 11.20 -4.80 -12.26
C ALA A 11 10.55 -5.59 -13.41
N GLY A 12 10.43 -6.90 -13.23
CA GLY A 12 9.66 -7.76 -14.10
C GLY A 12 8.17 -7.48 -14.01
N LEU A 13 7.43 -7.65 -15.08
CA LEU A 13 5.98 -7.44 -15.10
C LEU A 13 5.26 -8.71 -15.53
N VAL A 14 4.28 -9.12 -14.75
CA VAL A 14 3.33 -10.18 -15.09
C VAL A 14 1.96 -9.53 -15.28
N ASP A 15 1.39 -9.68 -16.48
CA ASP A 15 0.05 -9.18 -16.78
C ASP A 15 -0.98 -10.28 -16.52
N VAL A 16 -1.81 -10.08 -15.49
CA VAL A 16 -2.93 -10.97 -15.17
C VAL A 16 -4.20 -10.37 -15.72
N ARG A 17 -4.63 -10.87 -16.84
CA ARG A 17 -5.81 -10.37 -17.55
C ARG A 17 -7.10 -10.79 -16.87
N ILE A 18 -7.85 -9.82 -16.38
CA ILE A 18 -9.15 -10.00 -15.71
C ILE A 18 -10.35 -9.51 -16.52
N GLY A 19 -10.11 -8.97 -17.70
CA GLY A 19 -11.13 -8.48 -18.62
C GLY A 19 -10.99 -9.07 -20.04
N THR A 20 -11.96 -8.83 -20.90
CA THR A 20 -11.93 -9.25 -22.30
C THR A 20 -11.77 -8.07 -23.25
N ASP A 21 -11.21 -8.33 -24.46
CA ASP A 21 -11.06 -7.33 -25.54
C ASP A 21 -12.37 -6.96 -26.22
N VAL A 22 -13.39 -7.75 -25.99
CA VAL A 22 -14.72 -7.46 -26.51
C VAL A 22 -15.20 -6.27 -25.72
N GLY A 23 -14.87 -5.08 -26.22
CA GLY A 23 -15.19 -3.82 -25.57
C GLY A 23 -16.59 -3.86 -25.03
N ALA A 24 -16.72 -3.70 -23.72
CA ALA A 24 -17.99 -3.59 -23.08
C ALA A 24 -18.72 -2.39 -23.67
N GLY A 25 -19.62 -2.67 -24.60
CA GLY A 25 -20.58 -1.69 -25.03
C GLY A 25 -21.46 -1.31 -23.85
N PRO A 26 -22.09 -0.13 -23.86
CA PRO A 26 -22.88 0.36 -22.73
C PRO A 26 -24.06 -0.54 -22.32
N PHE A 27 -24.33 -1.60 -23.05
CA PHE A 27 -25.38 -2.60 -22.74
C PHE A 27 -24.82 -3.95 -22.27
N GLU A 28 -23.54 -4.21 -22.44
CA GLU A 28 -22.88 -5.45 -22.00
C GLU A 28 -22.35 -5.34 -20.58
N ASN A 29 -22.18 -4.13 -20.06
CA ASN A 29 -21.64 -3.88 -18.73
C ASN A 29 -22.44 -4.54 -17.58
N TYR A 30 -23.71 -4.81 -17.75
CA TYR A 30 -24.53 -5.36 -16.68
C TYR A 30 -24.33 -6.87 -16.46
N LEU A 31 -24.04 -7.61 -17.51
CA LEU A 31 -23.73 -9.04 -17.43
C LEU A 31 -22.23 -9.27 -17.21
N LEU A 32 -21.38 -8.32 -17.64
CA LEU A 32 -19.94 -8.37 -17.51
C LEU A 32 -19.43 -7.97 -16.13
N GLU A 33 -20.20 -7.21 -15.35
CA GLU A 33 -19.75 -6.74 -14.05
C GLU A 33 -19.55 -7.91 -13.08
N GLN A 34 -20.49 -8.85 -13.00
CA GLN A 34 -20.33 -10.04 -12.17
C GLN A 34 -19.21 -10.95 -12.69
N GLU A 35 -19.12 -11.18 -13.99
CA GLU A 35 -18.05 -11.98 -14.61
C GLU A 35 -16.68 -11.31 -14.41
N PHE A 36 -16.62 -9.97 -14.43
CA PHE A 36 -15.40 -9.23 -14.17
C PHE A 36 -14.93 -9.42 -12.73
N TYR A 37 -15.81 -9.33 -11.74
CA TYR A 37 -15.44 -9.59 -10.34
C TYR A 37 -14.99 -11.03 -10.12
N GLU A 38 -15.67 -12.01 -10.70
CA GLU A 38 -15.25 -13.41 -10.64
C GLU A 38 -13.87 -13.60 -11.29
N SER A 39 -13.63 -12.99 -12.44
CA SER A 39 -12.34 -13.04 -13.12
C SER A 39 -11.23 -12.41 -12.31
N ALA A 40 -11.51 -11.28 -11.65
CA ALA A 40 -10.57 -10.62 -10.79
C ALA A 40 -10.20 -11.46 -9.55
N MET A 41 -11.21 -12.06 -8.91
CA MET A 41 -10.98 -12.96 -7.77
C MET A 41 -10.19 -14.20 -8.19
N ASN A 42 -10.53 -14.79 -9.34
CA ASN A 42 -9.78 -15.90 -9.90
C ASN A 42 -8.33 -15.51 -10.27
N GLY A 43 -8.14 -14.28 -10.78
CA GLY A 43 -6.80 -13.76 -11.08
C GLY A 43 -5.96 -13.57 -9.81
N LEU A 44 -6.52 -13.04 -8.75
CA LEU A 44 -5.85 -12.89 -7.46
C LEU A 44 -5.51 -14.26 -6.85
N GLN A 45 -6.46 -15.21 -6.87
CA GLN A 45 -6.20 -16.57 -6.42
C GLN A 45 -5.10 -17.25 -7.24
N TRP A 46 -5.14 -17.06 -8.58
CA TRP A 46 -4.10 -17.58 -9.45
C TRP A 46 -2.71 -17.04 -9.09
N ILE A 47 -2.60 -15.75 -8.78
CA ILE A 47 -1.33 -15.16 -8.32
C ILE A 47 -0.84 -15.84 -7.04
N ILE A 48 -1.72 -16.03 -6.07
CA ILE A 48 -1.38 -16.69 -4.79
C ILE A 48 -0.88 -18.12 -5.03
N ASP A 49 -1.57 -18.86 -5.90
CA ASP A 49 -1.24 -20.25 -6.20
C ASP A 49 0.08 -20.41 -7.00
N HIS A 50 0.48 -19.36 -7.74
CA HIS A 50 1.65 -19.39 -8.66
C HIS A 50 2.77 -18.43 -8.24
N LYS A 51 2.72 -17.91 -7.01
CA LYS A 51 3.66 -16.91 -6.51
C LYS A 51 5.13 -17.35 -6.48
N ASP A 52 5.38 -18.66 -6.45
CA ASP A 52 6.72 -19.25 -6.41
C ASP A 52 7.09 -19.94 -7.73
N ASP A 53 6.29 -19.78 -8.79
CA ASP A 53 6.49 -20.49 -10.05
C ASP A 53 7.72 -20.01 -10.80
N ALA A 54 8.37 -20.96 -11.47
CA ALA A 54 9.46 -20.70 -12.39
C ALA A 54 8.93 -20.19 -13.73
N TRP A 55 9.46 -19.09 -14.22
CA TRP A 55 9.06 -18.51 -15.50
C TRP A 55 10.00 -18.94 -16.62
N PRO A 56 9.50 -19.44 -17.76
CA PRO A 56 10.35 -19.83 -18.88
C PRO A 56 11.18 -18.69 -19.44
N GLY A 57 12.50 -18.88 -19.49
CA GLY A 57 13.42 -17.89 -20.05
C GLY A 57 13.78 -16.75 -19.11
N VAL A 58 13.44 -16.88 -17.84
CA VAL A 58 13.79 -15.96 -16.75
C VAL A 58 14.80 -16.65 -15.84
N ASP A 59 15.76 -15.93 -15.29
CA ASP A 59 16.73 -16.46 -14.34
C ASP A 59 16.05 -16.79 -13.00
N GLU A 60 16.57 -17.76 -12.26
CA GLU A 60 15.97 -18.28 -11.02
C GLU A 60 15.74 -17.20 -9.97
N GLU A 61 16.60 -16.19 -9.92
CA GLU A 61 16.47 -15.05 -8.99
C GLU A 61 15.26 -14.14 -9.27
N TRP A 62 14.59 -14.33 -10.42
CA TRP A 62 13.40 -13.58 -10.84
C TRP A 62 12.14 -14.46 -10.92
N PHE A 63 12.18 -15.64 -10.32
CA PHE A 63 11.00 -16.50 -10.25
C PHE A 63 9.98 -15.94 -9.24
N GLY A 64 8.74 -16.29 -9.48
CA GLY A 64 7.65 -15.94 -8.59
C GLY A 64 6.96 -14.62 -8.92
N ILE A 65 6.09 -14.20 -8.00
CA ILE A 65 5.38 -12.93 -8.03
C ILE A 65 5.46 -12.33 -6.63
N ASP A 66 6.16 -11.22 -6.49
CA ASP A 66 6.41 -10.58 -5.21
C ASP A 66 5.35 -9.53 -4.86
N ILE A 67 4.74 -8.91 -5.88
CA ILE A 67 3.89 -7.72 -5.69
C ILE A 67 2.64 -7.80 -6.56
N ILE A 68 1.50 -7.49 -5.94
CA ILE A 68 0.26 -7.16 -6.63
C ILE A 68 0.08 -5.65 -6.62
N SER A 69 -0.03 -5.04 -7.80
CA SER A 69 -0.39 -3.64 -7.98
C SER A 69 -1.83 -3.55 -8.46
N LEU A 70 -2.74 -3.09 -7.59
CA LEU A 70 -4.17 -3.13 -7.84
C LEU A 70 -4.77 -1.73 -7.87
N SER A 71 -5.02 -1.23 -9.08
CA SER A 71 -5.55 0.12 -9.31
C SER A 71 -7.05 0.14 -9.59
N TRP A 72 -7.79 -0.85 -9.14
CA TRP A 72 -9.24 -0.89 -9.21
C TRP A 72 -9.84 -1.45 -7.92
N GLY A 73 -11.13 -1.33 -7.75
CA GLY A 73 -11.85 -1.83 -6.60
C GLY A 73 -13.36 -1.70 -6.81
N ILE A 74 -14.12 -2.13 -5.82
CA ILE A 74 -15.57 -2.02 -5.81
C ILE A 74 -15.92 -0.61 -5.34
N THR A 75 -16.75 0.08 -6.11
CA THR A 75 -17.04 1.51 -5.91
C THR A 75 -18.24 1.80 -5.01
N SER A 76 -19.05 0.81 -4.67
CA SER A 76 -20.23 1.06 -3.86
C SER A 76 -20.27 0.18 -2.64
N HIS A 77 -20.33 0.83 -1.50
CA HIS A 77 -20.79 0.22 -0.27
C HIS A 77 -21.87 1.14 0.31
N GLU A 78 -22.98 0.55 0.60
CA GLU A 78 -24.00 1.18 1.43
C GLU A 78 -23.52 1.18 2.89
N ASP A 79 -24.03 2.09 3.71
CA ASP A 79 -23.85 2.10 5.17
C ASP A 79 -22.40 2.27 5.67
N GLY A 80 -21.61 3.15 5.08
CA GLY A 80 -20.32 3.56 5.63
C GLY A 80 -19.13 2.69 5.17
N GLY A 81 -19.27 1.99 4.07
CA GLY A 81 -18.20 1.25 3.44
C GLY A 81 -17.96 -0.16 4.00
N SER A 82 -16.83 -0.74 3.63
CA SER A 82 -16.41 -2.07 4.08
C SER A 82 -15.65 -1.99 5.40
N ASP A 83 -15.83 -3.02 6.22
CA ASP A 83 -15.07 -3.29 7.43
C ASP A 83 -13.86 -4.23 7.19
N GLY A 84 -13.58 -4.59 5.92
CA GLY A 84 -12.52 -5.50 5.53
C GLY A 84 -12.89 -6.99 5.64
N SER A 85 -14.09 -7.32 6.10
CA SER A 85 -14.55 -8.71 6.20
C SER A 85 -15.12 -9.27 4.90
N ASP A 86 -15.31 -8.43 3.90
CA ASP A 86 -15.77 -8.84 2.58
C ASP A 86 -14.75 -9.71 1.85
N MET A 87 -15.23 -10.52 0.90
CA MET A 87 -14.41 -11.48 0.17
C MET A 87 -13.25 -10.83 -0.58
N HIS A 88 -13.47 -9.61 -1.09
CA HIS A 88 -12.48 -8.89 -1.90
C HIS A 88 -11.33 -8.33 -1.04
N SER A 89 -11.64 -7.87 0.18
CA SER A 89 -10.62 -7.46 1.15
C SER A 89 -9.83 -8.67 1.65
N ARG A 90 -10.51 -9.77 1.94
CA ARG A 90 -9.91 -10.98 2.50
C ARG A 90 -8.93 -11.67 1.55
N ILE A 91 -9.19 -11.70 0.24
CA ILE A 91 -8.24 -12.31 -0.71
C ILE A 91 -6.93 -11.51 -0.78
N LEU A 92 -6.99 -10.19 -0.58
CA LEU A 92 -5.77 -9.37 -0.50
C LEU A 92 -5.01 -9.67 0.80
N ASP A 93 -5.72 -9.88 1.90
CA ASP A 93 -5.11 -10.32 3.15
C ASP A 93 -4.47 -11.70 3.00
N GLU A 94 -5.11 -12.64 2.28
CA GLU A 94 -4.55 -13.96 1.96
C GLU A 94 -3.27 -13.86 1.11
N ALA A 95 -3.23 -12.95 0.13
CA ALA A 95 -2.03 -12.69 -0.66
C ALA A 95 -0.86 -12.19 0.20
N MET A 96 -1.13 -11.23 1.09
CA MET A 96 -0.14 -10.71 2.05
C MET A 96 0.39 -11.81 2.98
N GLN A 97 -0.51 -12.66 3.49
CA GLN A 97 -0.15 -13.81 4.33
C GLN A 97 0.65 -14.87 3.56
N ALA A 98 0.37 -15.04 2.27
CA ALA A 98 1.11 -15.94 1.40
C ALA A 98 2.52 -15.44 1.02
N GLY A 99 2.85 -14.19 1.35
CA GLY A 99 4.15 -13.60 1.05
C GLY A 99 4.17 -12.62 -0.13
N VAL A 100 3.01 -12.33 -0.74
CA VAL A 100 2.90 -11.37 -1.85
C VAL A 100 2.47 -10.01 -1.32
N VAL A 101 3.26 -8.97 -1.55
CA VAL A 101 2.91 -7.62 -1.11
C VAL A 101 1.80 -7.06 -1.99
N VAL A 102 0.74 -6.57 -1.39
CA VAL A 102 -0.38 -5.94 -2.11
C VAL A 102 -0.38 -4.45 -1.86
N SER A 103 -0.31 -3.65 -2.93
CA SER A 103 -0.69 -2.24 -2.87
C SER A 103 -1.95 -2.00 -3.70
N ASN A 104 -2.91 -1.31 -3.12
CA ASN A 104 -4.21 -1.06 -3.73
C ASN A 104 -4.67 0.39 -3.55
N ALA A 105 -5.52 0.83 -4.46
CA ALA A 105 -6.01 2.21 -4.50
C ALA A 105 -7.06 2.47 -3.41
N ALA A 106 -6.97 3.61 -2.72
CA ALA A 106 -7.96 4.02 -1.71
C ALA A 106 -9.34 4.37 -2.32
N GLY A 107 -9.37 4.68 -3.62
CA GLY A 107 -10.57 5.12 -4.32
C GLY A 107 -10.59 6.60 -4.64
N ASN A 108 -11.53 7.02 -5.48
CA ASN A 108 -11.60 8.36 -6.04
C ASN A 108 -12.94 9.07 -5.74
N SER A 109 -13.52 8.82 -4.57
CA SER A 109 -14.82 9.37 -4.14
C SER A 109 -14.70 10.70 -3.37
N GLY A 110 -13.47 11.18 -3.13
CA GLY A 110 -13.22 12.47 -2.49
C GLY A 110 -13.35 12.44 -0.98
N GLU A 111 -13.49 13.62 -0.39
CA GLU A 111 -13.55 13.82 1.06
C GLU A 111 -14.86 13.30 1.67
N ASP A 112 -15.94 13.42 0.92
CA ASP A 112 -17.29 13.01 1.35
C ASP A 112 -17.60 11.55 0.96
N ASN A 113 -16.57 10.72 0.80
CA ASN A 113 -16.76 9.30 0.53
C ASN A 113 -17.50 8.64 1.70
N ASP A 114 -18.47 7.77 1.37
CA ASP A 114 -19.19 6.98 2.37
C ASP A 114 -18.38 5.73 2.75
N GLY A 115 -17.26 5.95 3.43
CA GLY A 115 -16.30 4.93 3.82
C GLY A 115 -15.41 4.41 2.68
N LEU A 116 -14.53 3.49 3.00
CA LEU A 116 -13.67 2.79 2.03
C LEU A 116 -14.38 1.55 1.52
N SER A 117 -14.26 1.30 0.23
CA SER A 117 -14.91 0.17 -0.41
C SER A 117 -14.12 -1.12 -0.25
N GLY A 118 -14.70 -2.26 -0.62
CA GLY A 118 -13.99 -3.55 -0.65
C GLY A 118 -12.69 -3.47 -1.45
N MET A 119 -11.71 -4.28 -1.08
CA MET A 119 -10.29 -4.18 -1.43
C MET A 119 -9.58 -3.01 -0.72
N SER A 120 -10.09 -1.78 -0.83
CA SER A 120 -9.48 -0.63 -0.14
C SER A 120 -9.57 -0.72 1.39
N ALA A 121 -10.41 -1.61 1.90
CA ALA A 121 -10.59 -1.87 3.32
C ALA A 121 -9.85 -3.12 3.83
N SER A 122 -9.02 -3.78 3.00
CA SER A 122 -8.17 -4.90 3.42
C SER A 122 -7.30 -4.52 4.62
N SER A 123 -7.20 -5.40 5.61
CA SER A 123 -6.47 -5.13 6.86
C SER A 123 -4.96 -5.17 6.67
N LEU A 124 -4.48 -6.03 5.79
CA LEU A 124 -3.05 -6.31 5.65
C LEU A 124 -2.42 -5.60 4.46
N SER A 125 -3.17 -5.32 3.40
CA SER A 125 -2.64 -4.65 2.19
C SER A 125 -2.19 -3.21 2.47
N ILE A 126 -1.50 -2.62 1.52
CA ILE A 126 -1.06 -1.22 1.56
C ILE A 126 -2.05 -0.40 0.72
N THR A 127 -2.97 0.27 1.37
CA THR A 127 -3.95 1.14 0.71
C THR A 127 -3.37 2.53 0.49
N VAL A 128 -3.39 2.99 -0.75
CA VAL A 128 -2.68 4.17 -1.22
C VAL A 128 -3.62 5.31 -1.54
N ALA A 129 -3.47 6.43 -0.84
CA ALA A 129 -4.10 7.70 -1.15
C ALA A 129 -3.32 8.48 -2.23
N SER A 130 -3.98 9.43 -2.88
CA SER A 130 -3.38 10.22 -3.95
C SER A 130 -3.08 11.64 -3.53
N THR A 131 -1.85 12.10 -3.78
CA THR A 131 -1.47 13.50 -3.65
C THR A 131 -1.38 14.20 -5.01
N ASP A 132 -1.46 15.51 -4.97
CA ASP A 132 -1.15 16.41 -6.08
C ASP A 132 0.20 17.07 -5.78
N ASP A 133 1.22 16.73 -6.56
CA ASP A 133 2.58 17.24 -6.44
C ASP A 133 2.77 18.60 -7.13
N GLN A 134 1.68 19.22 -7.59
CA GLN A 134 1.68 20.49 -8.33
C GLN A 134 2.62 20.49 -9.55
N ASN A 135 3.12 19.32 -9.96
CA ASN A 135 4.16 19.13 -10.96
C ASN A 135 5.45 19.91 -10.64
N THR A 136 5.80 20.01 -9.37
CA THR A 136 7.05 20.62 -8.88
C THR A 136 7.95 19.55 -8.24
N VAL A 137 9.20 19.90 -8.02
CA VAL A 137 10.13 19.07 -7.24
C VAL A 137 10.11 19.42 -5.74
N ASN A 138 9.35 20.43 -5.38
CA ASN A 138 9.21 20.87 -4.01
C ASN A 138 8.10 20.08 -3.32
N ARG A 139 8.47 19.18 -2.46
CA ARG A 139 7.50 18.34 -1.74
C ARG A 139 6.68 19.09 -0.67
N THR A 140 7.05 20.33 -0.33
CA THR A 140 6.36 21.09 0.72
C THR A 140 5.05 21.72 0.24
N ASP A 141 4.83 21.85 -1.05
CA ASP A 141 3.60 22.34 -1.68
C ASP A 141 2.65 21.22 -2.12
N ASP A 142 3.05 19.96 -1.95
CA ASP A 142 2.20 18.82 -2.25
C ASP A 142 0.96 18.81 -1.34
N THR A 143 -0.18 18.55 -1.92
CA THR A 143 -1.46 18.51 -1.23
C THR A 143 -2.16 17.18 -1.46
N ILE A 144 -3.13 16.84 -0.60
CA ILE A 144 -3.98 15.71 -0.91
C ILE A 144 -4.86 16.01 -2.13
N ALA A 145 -4.96 15.09 -3.05
CA ALA A 145 -5.83 15.25 -4.21
C ALA A 145 -7.31 15.25 -3.79
N GLY A 146 -8.06 16.24 -4.28
CA GLY A 146 -9.47 16.42 -3.87
C GLY A 146 -10.37 15.22 -4.13
N TYR A 147 -10.02 14.39 -5.12
CA TYR A 147 -10.77 13.17 -5.44
C TYR A 147 -10.35 11.95 -4.58
N SER A 148 -9.19 11.95 -3.93
CA SER A 148 -8.74 10.79 -3.16
C SER A 148 -9.72 10.47 -2.04
N SER A 149 -10.16 9.22 -1.91
CA SER A 149 -10.98 8.78 -0.79
C SER A 149 -10.23 8.91 0.53
N ARG A 150 -10.98 9.13 1.61
CA ARG A 150 -10.48 9.34 2.97
C ARG A 150 -10.84 8.16 3.87
N GLY A 151 -9.96 7.87 4.83
CA GLY A 151 -10.24 6.93 5.91
C GLY A 151 -10.95 7.58 7.11
N PRO A 152 -11.09 6.84 8.22
CA PRO A 152 -10.74 5.43 8.35
C PRO A 152 -11.71 4.50 7.63
N ARG A 153 -11.38 3.20 7.56
CA ARG A 153 -12.38 2.19 7.18
C ARG A 153 -13.38 1.97 8.32
N LYS A 154 -14.44 1.24 8.02
CA LYS A 154 -15.43 0.82 9.03
C LYS A 154 -14.80 -0.17 10.02
N ASP A 155 -15.13 -0.01 11.30
CA ASP A 155 -14.76 -0.93 12.38
C ASP A 155 -15.32 -2.33 12.12
N ASN A 156 -14.47 -3.34 12.19
CA ASN A 156 -14.82 -4.76 12.03
C ASN A 156 -15.19 -5.44 13.36
N GLY A 157 -15.11 -4.72 14.48
CA GLY A 157 -15.46 -5.20 15.79
C GLY A 157 -14.42 -6.12 16.44
N ASP A 158 -13.17 -6.17 15.92
CA ASP A 158 -12.10 -6.99 16.49
C ASP A 158 -11.48 -6.35 17.75
N GLY A 159 -11.83 -5.11 18.06
CA GLY A 159 -11.32 -4.37 19.21
C GLY A 159 -9.94 -3.77 19.00
N ASN A 160 -9.37 -3.86 17.81
CA ASN A 160 -8.08 -3.26 17.47
C ASN A 160 -8.25 -2.07 16.52
N PRO A 161 -8.42 -0.86 17.02
CA PRO A 161 -8.70 0.32 16.19
C PRO A 161 -7.55 0.72 15.25
N VAL A 162 -6.37 0.12 15.37
CA VAL A 162 -5.25 0.37 14.44
C VAL A 162 -5.55 -0.22 13.07
N ASN A 163 -6.32 -1.31 13.01
CA ASN A 163 -6.70 -1.95 11.75
C ASN A 163 -7.64 -1.09 10.89
N GLU A 164 -8.31 -0.09 11.48
CA GLU A 164 -9.16 0.86 10.77
C GLU A 164 -8.39 2.04 10.17
N LEU A 165 -7.12 2.24 10.55
CA LEU A 165 -6.31 3.37 10.13
C LEU A 165 -5.80 3.23 8.68
N ILE A 166 -6.73 3.28 7.73
CA ILE A 166 -6.52 3.21 6.29
C ILE A 166 -6.96 4.54 5.66
N PRO A 167 -6.24 5.11 4.67
CA PRO A 167 -5.09 4.55 3.95
C PRO A 167 -3.83 4.49 4.80
N GLU A 168 -2.88 3.63 4.39
CA GLU A 168 -1.59 3.54 5.05
C GLU A 168 -0.63 4.62 4.60
N ILE A 169 -0.65 4.94 3.31
CA ILE A 169 0.35 5.85 2.73
C ILE A 169 -0.25 6.65 1.59
N SER A 170 0.40 7.72 1.20
CA SER A 170 0.05 8.50 0.02
C SER A 170 1.23 8.65 -0.93
N ALA A 171 0.91 8.86 -2.20
CA ALA A 171 1.87 9.10 -3.27
C ALA A 171 1.30 10.02 -4.34
N PRO A 172 2.12 10.68 -5.17
CA PRO A 172 1.66 11.48 -6.29
C PRO A 172 0.78 10.67 -7.25
N GLY A 173 -0.41 11.18 -7.55
CA GLY A 173 -1.36 10.55 -8.44
C GLY A 173 -2.17 11.54 -9.27
N SER A 174 -1.85 12.84 -9.21
CA SER A 174 -2.53 13.86 -10.00
C SER A 174 -1.68 14.29 -11.20
N ASN A 175 -2.30 14.31 -12.38
CA ASN A 175 -1.68 14.79 -13.61
C ASN A 175 -0.37 14.05 -13.97
N ILE A 176 -0.31 12.77 -13.68
CA ILE A 176 0.85 11.90 -13.87
C ILE A 176 1.06 11.59 -15.36
N VAL A 177 2.30 11.70 -15.81
CA VAL A 177 2.71 11.21 -17.13
C VAL A 177 2.74 9.70 -17.13
N GLN A 178 2.04 9.08 -18.07
CA GLN A 178 1.92 7.64 -18.19
C GLN A 178 2.39 7.13 -19.55
N ALA A 179 2.78 5.85 -19.57
CA ALA A 179 2.92 5.13 -20.82
C ALA A 179 1.53 4.87 -21.41
N GLU A 180 1.34 5.23 -22.68
CA GLU A 180 0.11 4.99 -23.41
C GLU A 180 0.27 3.72 -24.26
N GLY A 181 -0.55 2.71 -23.99
CA GLY A 181 -0.65 1.49 -24.79
C GLY A 181 -1.58 1.70 -25.97
N CYS A 182 -1.05 1.97 -27.17
CA CYS A 182 -1.83 1.98 -28.38
C CYS A 182 -1.85 0.58 -28.98
N VAL A 183 -3.03 0.02 -29.13
CA VAL A 183 -3.27 -1.24 -29.84
C VAL A 183 -4.02 -0.97 -31.15
N SER A 184 -3.90 -1.87 -32.11
CA SER A 184 -4.52 -1.71 -33.43
C SER A 184 -6.05 -1.58 -33.42
N SER A 185 -6.68 -1.96 -32.30
CA SER A 185 -8.14 -1.90 -32.08
C SER A 185 -8.56 -0.88 -31.03
N GLY A 186 -7.62 -0.24 -30.33
CA GLY A 186 -7.89 0.73 -29.29
C GLY A 186 -7.06 2.01 -29.45
N GLY A 187 -7.56 3.14 -29.02
CA GLY A 187 -6.90 4.41 -29.26
C GLY A 187 -5.90 4.80 -28.19
N CYS A 188 -4.81 5.39 -28.62
CA CYS A 188 -4.11 6.36 -27.82
C CYS A 188 -5.02 7.57 -27.65
N ASN A 189 -5.42 7.89 -26.46
CA ASN A 189 -6.37 8.98 -26.15
C ASN A 189 -7.78 8.83 -26.74
N ASN A 190 -8.14 7.65 -27.22
CA ASN A 190 -9.40 7.44 -27.89
C ASN A 190 -9.86 6.00 -27.66
N PHE A 191 -10.98 5.78 -27.02
CA PHE A 191 -11.57 4.45 -26.84
C PHE A 191 -11.89 3.70 -28.16
N LEU A 192 -11.75 4.34 -29.29
CA LEU A 192 -12.26 3.87 -30.57
C LEU A 192 -11.22 3.48 -31.61
N GLY A 193 -9.96 3.41 -31.27
CA GLY A 193 -8.93 2.94 -32.17
C GLY A 193 -7.68 3.80 -32.19
N GLY A 194 -6.54 3.20 -32.19
CA GLY A 194 -5.23 3.82 -32.27
C GLY A 194 -4.22 2.94 -32.97
N ASP A 195 -3.12 3.54 -33.30
CA ASP A 195 -2.00 2.90 -33.94
C ASP A 195 -0.90 2.64 -32.90
N ALA A 196 -0.50 1.40 -32.70
CA ALA A 196 0.57 1.03 -31.78
C ALA A 196 1.90 1.78 -32.06
N SER A 197 2.09 2.28 -33.27
CA SER A 197 3.24 3.13 -33.62
C SER A 197 3.19 4.53 -32.96
N GLN A 198 2.04 4.90 -32.41
CA GLN A 198 1.83 6.19 -31.75
C GLN A 198 1.91 6.12 -30.23
N ASN A 199 2.42 5.03 -29.68
CA ASN A 199 2.69 4.92 -28.26
C ASN A 199 3.55 6.09 -27.80
N SER A 200 3.10 6.79 -26.76
CA SER A 200 3.74 8.02 -26.28
C SER A 200 3.69 8.08 -24.75
N TYR A 201 4.36 9.10 -24.23
CA TYR A 201 4.31 9.48 -22.82
C TYR A 201 3.71 10.89 -22.66
N THR A 202 2.82 11.27 -23.55
CA THR A 202 2.18 12.59 -23.53
C THR A 202 0.86 12.61 -22.78
N GLY A 203 0.25 11.45 -22.60
CA GLY A 203 -0.96 11.32 -21.80
C GLY A 203 -0.69 11.62 -20.33
N ARG A 204 -1.68 12.22 -19.69
CA ARG A 204 -1.67 12.47 -18.26
C ARG A 204 -2.96 11.98 -17.66
N GLY A 205 -2.83 11.33 -16.50
CA GLY A 205 -3.96 10.80 -15.76
C GLY A 205 -3.93 11.21 -14.30
N SER A 206 -5.08 11.13 -13.65
CA SER A 206 -5.23 11.41 -12.22
C SER A 206 -6.11 10.36 -11.57
N GLY A 207 -5.73 9.97 -10.37
CA GLY A 207 -6.44 8.97 -9.58
C GLY A 207 -5.53 8.30 -8.57
N THR A 208 -6.08 7.70 -7.54
CA THR A 208 -5.36 6.77 -6.67
C THR A 208 -4.78 5.59 -7.47
N SER A 209 -5.36 5.32 -8.66
CA SER A 209 -4.85 4.34 -9.63
C SER A 209 -3.45 4.66 -10.17
N TYR A 210 -3.00 5.91 -10.09
CA TYR A 210 -1.64 6.34 -10.48
C TYR A 210 -0.69 6.38 -9.29
N ALA A 211 -1.19 6.70 -8.12
CA ALA A 211 -0.43 6.67 -6.86
C ALA A 211 -0.03 5.24 -6.47
N THR A 212 -0.95 4.29 -6.64
CA THR A 212 -0.74 2.88 -6.28
C THR A 212 0.46 2.24 -6.98
N PRO A 213 0.60 2.27 -8.32
CA PRO A 213 1.76 1.68 -8.97
C PRO A 213 3.08 2.40 -8.66
N ALA A 214 3.03 3.69 -8.30
CA ALA A 214 4.22 4.38 -7.81
C ALA A 214 4.71 3.76 -6.49
N VAL A 215 3.79 3.47 -5.55
CA VAL A 215 4.11 2.77 -4.30
C VAL A 215 4.54 1.33 -4.58
N SER A 216 3.89 0.59 -5.50
CA SER A 216 4.32 -0.75 -5.91
C SER A 216 5.77 -0.77 -6.39
N GLY A 217 6.18 0.24 -7.15
CA GLY A 217 7.57 0.40 -7.56
C GLY A 217 8.52 0.66 -6.39
N VAL A 218 8.10 1.44 -5.38
CA VAL A 218 8.92 1.62 -4.16
C VAL A 218 9.01 0.31 -3.37
N VAL A 219 7.93 -0.45 -3.28
CA VAL A 219 7.94 -1.81 -2.69
C VAL A 219 8.96 -2.70 -3.40
N ALA A 220 9.01 -2.70 -4.73
CA ALA A 220 10.00 -3.46 -5.48
C ALA A 220 11.44 -3.08 -5.13
N LEU A 221 11.73 -1.78 -4.97
CA LEU A 221 13.05 -1.31 -4.53
C LEU A 221 13.38 -1.75 -3.09
N VAL A 222 12.39 -1.80 -2.21
CA VAL A 222 12.55 -2.28 -0.82
C VAL A 222 12.85 -3.77 -0.82
N ILE A 223 12.15 -4.58 -1.62
CA ILE A 223 12.39 -6.03 -1.77
C ILE A 223 13.79 -6.28 -2.33
N GLU A 224 14.21 -5.54 -3.37
CA GLU A 224 15.56 -5.64 -3.92
C GLU A 224 16.63 -5.29 -2.87
N ALA A 225 16.37 -4.29 -2.03
CA ALA A 225 17.27 -3.88 -0.95
C ALA A 225 17.34 -4.94 0.17
N ASN A 226 16.23 -5.61 0.49
CA ASN A 226 16.14 -6.64 1.51
C ASN A 226 15.01 -7.64 1.22
N SER A 227 15.33 -8.70 0.51
CA SER A 227 14.39 -9.77 0.13
C SER A 227 13.91 -10.65 1.30
N ASN A 228 14.45 -10.48 2.49
CA ASN A 228 14.03 -11.23 3.68
C ASN A 228 12.86 -10.57 4.42
N LEU A 229 12.46 -9.37 4.03
CA LEU A 229 11.32 -8.68 4.65
C LEU A 229 10.01 -9.37 4.25
N THR A 230 9.17 -9.63 5.25
CA THR A 230 7.79 -10.06 5.01
C THR A 230 6.94 -8.91 4.46
N PRO A 231 5.78 -9.19 3.84
CA PRO A 231 4.87 -8.14 3.38
C PRO A 231 4.48 -7.13 4.47
N LEU A 232 4.24 -7.60 5.69
CA LEU A 232 3.91 -6.71 6.82
C LEU A 232 5.11 -5.84 7.24
N GLN A 233 6.32 -6.38 7.24
CA GLN A 233 7.53 -5.59 7.50
C GLN A 233 7.75 -4.53 6.43
N ILE A 234 7.49 -4.84 5.17
CA ILE A 234 7.55 -3.86 4.07
C ILE A 234 6.51 -2.75 4.28
N LYS A 235 5.27 -3.11 4.64
CA LYS A 235 4.22 -2.15 5.00
C LYS A 235 4.70 -1.20 6.11
N GLU A 236 5.30 -1.75 7.18
CA GLU A 236 5.81 -0.93 8.27
C GLU A 236 7.04 -0.09 7.88
N VAL A 237 7.93 -0.61 7.03
CA VAL A 237 9.04 0.20 6.47
C VAL A 237 8.49 1.43 5.75
N LEU A 238 7.46 1.28 4.92
CA LEU A 238 6.86 2.42 4.22
C LEU A 238 6.20 3.41 5.19
N LYS A 239 5.41 2.94 6.15
CA LYS A 239 4.77 3.78 7.15
C LYS A 239 5.80 4.56 7.97
N HIS A 240 6.83 3.87 8.43
CA HIS A 240 7.86 4.44 9.30
C HIS A 240 8.74 5.49 8.59
N THR A 241 9.00 5.31 7.30
CA THR A 241 9.88 6.19 6.52
C THR A 241 9.12 7.28 5.78
N SER A 242 7.80 7.27 5.80
CA SER A 242 6.97 8.26 5.13
C SER A 242 7.20 9.66 5.66
N GLU A 243 6.99 10.65 4.82
CA GLU A 243 7.01 12.04 5.19
C GLU A 243 5.65 12.44 5.78
N LEU A 244 5.60 12.64 7.10
CA LEU A 244 4.38 13.01 7.82
C LEU A 244 3.71 14.23 7.21
N ARG A 245 2.39 14.16 7.05
CA ARG A 245 1.55 15.21 6.48
C ARG A 245 0.23 15.35 7.22
N GLY A 246 -0.20 16.59 7.34
CA GLY A 246 -1.46 16.92 8.01
C GLY A 246 -1.40 16.71 9.52
N GLU A 247 -2.49 17.08 10.19
CA GLU A 247 -2.67 16.84 11.62
C GLU A 247 -3.21 15.42 11.84
N PRO A 248 -2.83 14.76 12.95
CA PRO A 248 -3.36 13.45 13.28
C PRO A 248 -4.88 13.43 13.33
N SER A 249 -5.50 12.42 12.70
CA SER A 249 -6.97 12.30 12.69
C SER A 249 -7.51 11.36 13.76
N ALA A 250 -6.68 10.51 14.35
CA ALA A 250 -7.03 9.59 15.41
C ALA A 250 -5.91 9.55 16.49
N PRO A 251 -5.59 10.68 17.14
CA PRO A 251 -4.42 10.77 18.01
C PRO A 251 -4.48 9.89 19.26
N ASP A 252 -5.67 9.45 19.66
CA ASP A 252 -5.85 8.53 20.79
C ASP A 252 -5.59 7.07 20.39
N VAL A 253 -5.55 6.77 19.09
CA VAL A 253 -5.25 5.45 18.52
C VAL A 253 -3.81 5.43 18.00
N ASP A 254 -3.50 6.34 17.08
CA ASP A 254 -2.15 6.55 16.55
C ASP A 254 -1.92 8.04 16.25
N PRO A 255 -0.97 8.70 16.93
CA PRO A 255 -0.71 10.12 16.78
C PRO A 255 -0.02 10.50 15.47
N TYR A 256 0.32 9.55 14.62
CA TYR A 256 1.01 9.79 13.35
C TYR A 256 0.13 9.54 12.13
N TRP A 257 -1.04 8.93 12.33
CA TRP A 257 -1.93 8.68 11.22
C TRP A 257 -2.85 9.86 10.91
N ASN A 258 -2.99 10.15 9.62
CA ASN A 258 -3.91 11.15 9.08
C ASN A 258 -4.88 10.50 8.09
N ARG A 259 -6.18 10.82 8.17
CA ARG A 259 -7.22 10.23 7.33
C ARG A 259 -7.06 10.48 5.83
N GLU A 260 -6.26 11.49 5.45
CA GLU A 260 -6.02 11.88 4.06
C GLU A 260 -4.73 11.26 3.52
N PHE A 261 -3.64 11.40 4.26
CA PHE A 261 -2.29 11.01 3.83
C PHE A 261 -1.84 9.65 4.36
N GLY A 262 -2.64 9.00 5.21
CA GLY A 262 -2.18 7.84 5.96
C GLY A 262 -1.08 8.23 6.95
N TYR A 263 -0.03 7.45 7.03
CA TYR A 263 1.17 7.76 7.82
C TYR A 263 2.07 8.80 7.13
N GLY A 264 1.72 9.26 5.94
CA GLY A 264 2.40 10.31 5.22
C GLY A 264 2.61 10.02 3.74
N MET A 265 3.43 10.83 3.11
CA MET A 265 3.82 10.64 1.72
C MET A 265 5.00 9.67 1.63
N VAL A 266 4.96 8.73 0.69
CA VAL A 266 6.04 7.76 0.47
C VAL A 266 7.38 8.44 0.23
N ASP A 267 8.43 7.95 0.90
CA ASP A 267 9.83 8.36 0.70
C ASP A 267 10.65 7.14 0.30
N ALA A 268 10.86 6.98 -1.00
CA ALA A 268 11.55 5.82 -1.56
C ALA A 268 12.99 5.70 -1.06
N LEU A 269 13.69 6.83 -0.90
CA LEU A 269 15.09 6.81 -0.43
C LEU A 269 15.17 6.28 1.00
N LYS A 270 14.37 6.85 1.90
CA LYS A 270 14.38 6.41 3.30
C LYS A 270 13.89 4.97 3.46
N ALA A 271 12.90 4.54 2.66
CA ALA A 271 12.42 3.16 2.69
C ALA A 271 13.53 2.17 2.31
N VAL A 272 14.27 2.45 1.25
CA VAL A 272 15.41 1.63 0.82
C VAL A 272 16.54 1.67 1.85
N GLU A 273 16.89 2.85 2.40
CA GLU A 273 17.90 2.98 3.43
C GLU A 273 17.56 2.17 4.69
N LEU A 274 16.31 2.20 5.14
CA LEU A 274 15.85 1.39 6.26
C LEU A 274 15.89 -0.11 5.94
N ALA A 275 15.47 -0.52 4.75
CA ALA A 275 15.55 -1.92 4.32
C ALA A 275 16.99 -2.45 4.33
N ILE A 276 17.95 -1.67 3.83
CA ILE A 276 19.37 -1.99 3.87
C ILE A 276 19.87 -2.10 5.32
N PHE A 277 19.51 -1.13 6.18
CA PHE A 277 19.87 -1.14 7.59
C PHE A 277 19.35 -2.40 8.31
N LEU A 278 18.09 -2.77 8.07
CA LEU A 278 17.51 -3.98 8.65
C LEU A 278 18.22 -5.24 8.17
N ARG A 279 18.59 -5.33 6.90
CA ARG A 279 19.38 -6.43 6.34
C ARG A 279 20.76 -6.54 7.00
N GLU A 280 21.46 -5.42 7.13
CA GLU A 280 22.82 -5.38 7.67
C GLU A 280 22.89 -5.61 9.19
N SER A 281 21.85 -5.17 9.90
CA SER A 281 21.75 -5.36 11.36
C SER A 281 21.30 -6.76 11.77
N GLY A 282 20.76 -7.56 10.85
CA GLY A 282 20.23 -8.90 11.14
C GLY A 282 18.99 -8.89 12.06
N GLN A 283 18.29 -7.76 12.17
CA GLN A 283 17.16 -7.58 13.10
C GLN A 283 15.83 -8.20 12.62
N THR A 284 15.84 -8.94 11.53
CA THR A 284 14.62 -9.46 10.90
C THR A 284 14.15 -10.81 11.44
N GLU A 285 14.84 -11.42 12.42
CA GLU A 285 14.70 -12.87 12.63
C GLU A 285 13.65 -13.34 13.64
N SER A 286 13.05 -12.51 14.51
CA SER A 286 12.08 -13.05 15.48
C SER A 286 10.91 -12.16 15.88
N ILE A 287 11.14 -10.91 16.12
CA ILE A 287 10.11 -9.90 16.41
C ILE A 287 10.47 -8.65 15.64
N ASP A 288 9.54 -8.19 14.84
CA ASP A 288 9.71 -6.97 14.08
C ASP A 288 9.06 -5.82 14.82
N HIS A 289 9.67 -4.66 14.74
CA HIS A 289 9.15 -3.46 15.36
C HIS A 289 9.57 -2.22 14.59
N THR A 290 8.75 -1.22 14.65
CA THR A 290 9.07 0.12 14.15
C THR A 290 8.88 1.16 15.25
N LEU A 291 9.70 2.20 15.21
CA LEU A 291 9.56 3.36 16.08
C LEU A 291 9.15 4.56 15.22
N GLN A 292 7.93 5.00 15.38
CA GLN A 292 7.39 6.11 14.57
C GLN A 292 7.98 7.46 14.95
N SER A 293 8.52 7.56 16.16
CA SER A 293 9.13 8.79 16.68
C SER A 293 10.66 8.87 16.56
N HIS A 294 11.31 7.90 15.89
CA HIS A 294 12.76 7.95 15.75
C HIS A 294 13.20 9.11 14.84
N GLY A 295 14.40 9.64 15.08
CA GLY A 295 14.95 10.76 14.33
C GLY A 295 14.36 12.13 14.64
N LEU A 296 13.40 12.23 15.56
CA LEU A 296 12.88 13.50 16.05
C LEU A 296 13.85 14.12 17.05
N ASN A 297 13.97 15.46 17.04
CA ASN A 297 14.72 16.21 18.03
C ASN A 297 13.78 16.73 19.10
N PHE A 298 14.07 16.44 20.35
CA PHE A 298 13.27 16.84 21.50
C PHE A 298 14.02 17.88 22.36
N SER A 299 13.29 18.77 22.98
CA SER A 299 13.86 19.69 23.95
C SER A 299 13.99 19.03 25.32
N GLN A 300 14.95 19.50 26.14
CA GLN A 300 15.34 18.86 27.41
C GLN A 300 14.22 18.76 28.47
N SER A 301 13.07 19.39 28.28
CA SER A 301 11.98 19.44 29.26
C SER A 301 10.65 18.86 28.72
N GLU A 302 10.67 18.25 27.55
CA GLU A 302 9.47 17.66 26.97
C GLU A 302 9.25 16.22 27.47
N ILE A 303 7.99 15.87 27.70
CA ILE A 303 7.60 14.46 27.84
C ILE A 303 7.57 13.89 26.45
N ILE A 304 8.42 12.90 26.21
CA ILE A 304 8.52 12.24 24.93
C ILE A 304 7.67 10.99 24.97
N ASN A 305 6.64 10.94 24.13
CA ASN A 305 5.91 9.71 23.85
C ASN A 305 6.53 9.06 22.63
N ILE A 306 7.09 7.87 22.81
CA ILE A 306 7.62 7.07 21.72
C ILE A 306 6.60 5.98 21.43
N THR A 307 6.07 5.97 20.22
CA THR A 307 5.10 4.99 19.77
C THR A 307 5.70 4.12 18.68
N GLY A 308 5.15 2.95 18.50
CA GLY A 308 5.57 2.03 17.47
C GLY A 308 4.65 0.82 17.41
N HIS A 309 5.00 -0.11 16.56
CA HIS A 309 4.30 -1.37 16.38
C HIS A 309 5.29 -2.52 16.51
N ALA A 310 4.83 -3.62 17.08
CA ALA A 310 5.57 -4.87 17.13
C ALA A 310 4.66 -6.00 16.62
N TRP A 311 5.24 -6.94 15.89
CA TRP A 311 4.52 -8.12 15.39
C TRP A 311 5.42 -9.34 15.41
N GLY A 312 4.83 -10.49 15.61
CA GLY A 312 5.53 -11.77 15.59
C GLY A 312 5.24 -12.55 14.31
N GLN A 313 6.26 -13.11 13.70
CA GLN A 313 6.11 -13.95 12.51
C GLN A 313 5.58 -15.36 12.84
N ALA A 314 5.87 -15.88 14.03
CA ALA A 314 5.52 -17.24 14.46
C ALA A 314 4.44 -17.28 15.55
N GLY A 315 4.00 -16.16 16.07
CA GLY A 315 3.01 -16.08 17.15
C GLY A 315 2.73 -14.64 17.57
N PRO A 316 1.76 -14.41 18.45
CA PRO A 316 1.46 -13.09 18.96
C PRO A 316 2.63 -12.52 19.76
N VAL A 317 2.74 -11.20 19.80
CA VAL A 317 3.69 -10.50 20.65
C VAL A 317 3.17 -10.55 22.10
N GLU A 318 3.88 -11.20 22.99
CA GLU A 318 3.47 -11.34 24.40
C GLU A 318 3.87 -10.12 25.25
N ARG A 319 4.99 -9.45 24.88
CA ARG A 319 5.51 -8.33 25.63
C ARG A 319 6.43 -7.46 24.76
N VAL A 320 6.38 -6.16 24.97
CA VAL A 320 7.34 -5.19 24.41
C VAL A 320 8.05 -4.52 25.57
N GLU A 321 9.38 -4.52 25.52
CA GLU A 321 10.24 -3.87 26.51
C GLU A 321 11.14 -2.84 25.83
N PHE A 322 11.48 -1.81 26.54
CA PHE A 322 12.44 -0.80 26.08
C PHE A 322 13.52 -0.52 27.12
N ARG A 323 14.62 0.03 26.66
CA ARG A 323 15.69 0.59 27.52
C ARG A 323 16.24 1.87 26.91
N ILE A 324 16.71 2.77 27.76
CA ILE A 324 17.35 4.03 27.34
C ILE A 324 18.83 3.95 27.76
N ASP A 325 19.73 4.29 26.81
CA ASP A 325 21.18 4.39 27.01
C ASP A 325 21.82 3.16 27.69
N GLY A 326 21.30 1.98 27.40
CA GLY A 326 21.81 0.74 28.00
C GLY A 326 21.40 0.52 29.47
N GLY A 327 20.45 1.28 29.98
CA GLY A 327 19.87 1.13 31.32
C GLY A 327 19.08 -0.17 31.51
N GLU A 328 18.26 -0.23 32.54
CA GLU A 328 17.40 -1.39 32.80
C GLU A 328 16.26 -1.47 31.78
N TRP A 329 15.86 -2.70 31.45
CA TRP A 329 14.68 -2.97 30.62
C TRP A 329 13.39 -2.62 31.37
N LYS A 330 12.45 -2.00 30.71
CA LYS A 330 11.14 -1.61 31.22
C LYS A 330 10.06 -2.06 30.26
N ASP A 331 8.91 -2.44 30.81
CA ASP A 331 7.76 -2.78 29.98
C ASP A 331 7.19 -1.53 29.29
N ALA A 332 6.91 -1.64 28.01
CA ALA A 332 6.12 -0.68 27.27
C ALA A 332 4.63 -0.87 27.60
N THR A 333 3.87 0.22 27.52
CA THR A 333 2.40 0.14 27.62
C THR A 333 1.85 -0.13 26.21
N TYR A 334 0.98 -1.10 26.07
CA TYR A 334 0.28 -1.37 24.81
C TYR A 334 -1.20 -1.59 25.07
N SER A 335 -2.02 -1.23 24.08
CA SER A 335 -3.48 -1.20 24.25
C SER A 335 -4.10 -2.59 24.23
N ASP A 336 -3.56 -3.51 23.40
CA ASP A 336 -4.08 -4.86 23.25
C ASP A 336 -2.98 -5.86 22.87
N THR A 337 -3.17 -7.11 23.27
CA THR A 337 -2.33 -8.22 22.82
C THR A 337 -3.00 -8.82 21.58
N PRO A 338 -2.38 -8.82 20.40
CA PRO A 338 -2.97 -9.41 19.24
C PRO A 338 -3.18 -10.91 19.43
N SER A 339 -4.31 -11.38 18.97
CA SER A 339 -4.68 -12.79 19.05
C SER A 339 -4.18 -13.62 17.86
N GLU A 340 -3.66 -12.97 16.81
CA GLU A 340 -3.31 -13.60 15.55
C GLU A 340 -1.82 -13.42 15.21
N ILE A 341 -1.27 -14.39 14.48
CA ILE A 341 0.11 -14.32 13.99
C ILE A 341 0.21 -13.19 12.96
N GLY A 342 1.25 -12.38 13.10
CA GLY A 342 1.50 -11.25 12.20
C GLY A 342 0.64 -10.01 12.45
N ALA A 343 -0.28 -10.04 13.41
CA ALA A 343 -1.04 -8.85 13.79
C ALA A 343 -0.14 -7.82 14.49
N LEU A 344 -0.32 -6.56 14.15
CA LEU A 344 0.44 -5.46 14.73
C LEU A 344 -0.01 -5.17 16.15
N THR A 345 0.93 -5.03 17.06
CA THR A 345 0.67 -4.61 18.42
C THR A 345 1.17 -3.19 18.63
N PRO A 346 0.29 -2.18 18.73
CA PRO A 346 0.71 -0.83 19.04
C PRO A 346 1.26 -0.76 20.47
N PHE A 347 2.32 0.01 20.68
CA PHE A 347 2.88 0.24 21.99
C PHE A 347 3.24 1.70 22.21
N LEU A 348 3.22 2.12 23.47
CA LEU A 348 3.55 3.47 23.92
C LEU A 348 4.59 3.40 25.05
N TRP A 349 5.60 4.24 25.00
CA TRP A 349 6.62 4.42 26.06
C TRP A 349 6.55 5.80 26.66
#